data_e1f48e252e228a92ff06b441ae52dd7a
#
_entry.id   e1f48e252e228a92ff06b441ae52dd7a
#
_cell.length_a   1.000
_cell.length_b   1.000
_cell.length_c   1.000
_cell.angle_alpha   90.00
_cell.angle_beta   90.00
_cell.angle_gamma   90.00
#
_symmetry.space_group_name_H-M   'P 1'
#
loop_
_entity.id
_entity.type
_entity.pdbx_description
1 polymer ?
#
loop_
_entity_poly.entity_id
_entity_poly.type
_entity_poly.pdbx_seq_one_letter_code
_entity_poly.pdbx_strand_id
1 'polypeptide(L)'
;MKVENKSVLVVNTNGGGHANIGFWLSKTLASAKHDVTLCVVGEETDKKMQKAPFTYFDADLKPLGVTTMWSNPADLKSKLGGAKFDIVCDNNGKDLENVGPVAEFAKEAGAEQFFFVSSAGIYKPTPTPPHVEGDAVKETAGHAVVEKHLVDMKFTKGMTSFRPQYLTGYGSNKDCEEYFFDRIQRGKPIVIPGSGDQFASVSHAEDLATMIASAVDNANAKDEIFNCVTQKGVTLRGMAEVCAKAMGK
;
A
#
# COMPACT_ATOMS: atom_id res chain seq x y z
N MET A 1 22.29 -12.52 -7.76
CA MET A 1 22.58 -12.47 -6.30
C MET A 1 21.56 -13.36 -5.58
N LYS A 2 21.97 -14.16 -4.59
CA LYS A 2 20.99 -14.80 -3.70
C LYS A 2 20.33 -13.70 -2.90
N VAL A 3 19.03 -13.54 -3.04
CA VAL A 3 18.26 -12.66 -2.14
C VAL A 3 18.32 -13.31 -0.76
N GLU A 4 18.87 -12.62 0.21
CA GLU A 4 18.90 -13.09 1.60
C GLU A 4 17.47 -13.09 2.15
N ASN A 5 17.10 -14.16 2.85
CA ASN A 5 15.79 -14.24 3.47
C ASN A 5 15.69 -13.17 4.59
N LYS A 6 14.65 -12.36 4.58
CA LYS A 6 14.39 -11.31 5.57
C LYS A 6 13.11 -11.60 6.33
N SER A 7 13.11 -11.24 7.61
CA SER A 7 11.92 -11.21 8.44
C SER A 7 11.21 -9.86 8.26
N VAL A 8 9.97 -9.89 7.76
CA VAL A 8 9.23 -8.68 7.39
C VAL A 8 7.90 -8.62 8.12
N LEU A 9 7.66 -7.52 8.83
CA LEU A 9 6.33 -7.19 9.35
C LEU A 9 5.64 -6.22 8.41
N VAL A 10 4.44 -6.57 7.96
CA VAL A 10 3.54 -5.68 7.22
C VAL A 10 2.37 -5.31 8.12
N VAL A 11 2.29 -4.05 8.54
CA VAL A 11 1.14 -3.51 9.29
C VAL A 11 0.15 -2.93 8.30
N ASN A 12 -1.02 -3.54 8.20
CA ASN A 12 -1.98 -3.30 7.13
C ASN A 12 -3.29 -2.74 7.65
N THR A 13 -3.81 -1.73 6.97
CA THR A 13 -5.15 -1.19 7.28
C THR A 13 -6.24 -2.24 7.07
N ASN A 14 -7.37 -2.07 7.78
CA ASN A 14 -8.58 -2.87 7.60
C ASN A 14 -9.61 -2.20 6.67
N GLY A 15 -9.26 -1.13 6.00
CA GLY A 15 -10.20 -0.27 5.27
C GLY A 15 -9.91 -0.05 3.81
N GLY A 16 -10.98 -0.06 3.01
CA GLY A 16 -10.99 0.35 1.63
C GLY A 16 -10.09 -0.47 0.70
N GLY A 17 -9.74 0.11 -0.45
CA GLY A 17 -8.82 -0.50 -1.40
C GLY A 17 -7.38 -0.58 -0.89
N HIS A 18 -7.02 0.20 0.13
CA HIS A 18 -5.67 0.19 0.69
C HIS A 18 -5.29 -1.12 1.38
N ALA A 19 -6.25 -1.86 1.95
CA ALA A 19 -6.01 -3.19 2.52
C ALA A 19 -5.42 -4.17 1.49
N ASN A 20 -5.72 -3.96 0.22
CA ASN A 20 -5.22 -4.75 -0.89
C ASN A 20 -3.70 -4.64 -1.10
N ILE A 21 -3.10 -3.50 -0.73
CA ILE A 21 -1.64 -3.32 -0.81
C ILE A 21 -0.94 -4.34 0.10
N GLY A 22 -1.33 -4.43 1.36
CA GLY A 22 -0.70 -5.36 2.30
C GLY A 22 -0.90 -6.82 1.91
N PHE A 23 -2.06 -7.17 1.33
CA PHE A 23 -2.30 -8.50 0.78
C PHE A 23 -1.30 -8.86 -0.34
N TRP A 24 -1.21 -8.02 -1.38
CA TRP A 24 -0.30 -8.25 -2.49
C TRP A 24 1.17 -8.16 -2.09
N LEU A 25 1.53 -7.22 -1.19
CA LEU A 25 2.89 -7.11 -0.68
C LEU A 25 3.31 -8.37 0.09
N SER A 26 2.45 -8.88 0.96
CA SER A 26 2.73 -10.11 1.71
C SER A 26 2.88 -11.31 0.77
N LYS A 27 2.03 -11.42 -0.24
CA LYS A 27 2.11 -12.46 -1.26
C LYS A 27 3.42 -12.38 -2.07
N THR A 28 3.80 -11.17 -2.50
CA THR A 28 5.02 -10.92 -3.28
C THR A 28 6.28 -11.25 -2.45
N LEU A 29 6.36 -10.76 -1.23
CA LEU A 29 7.50 -10.99 -0.34
C LEU A 29 7.66 -12.48 0.02
N ALA A 30 6.56 -13.15 0.38
CA ALA A 30 6.58 -14.58 0.70
C ALA A 30 6.95 -15.44 -0.52
N SER A 31 6.49 -15.06 -1.73
CA SER A 31 6.90 -15.71 -2.98
C SER A 31 8.39 -15.54 -3.26
N ALA A 32 8.97 -14.41 -2.86
CA ALA A 32 10.41 -14.15 -2.90
C ALA A 32 11.20 -14.83 -1.75
N LYS A 33 10.52 -15.64 -0.90
CA LYS A 33 11.08 -16.42 0.21
C LYS A 33 11.49 -15.61 1.43
N HIS A 34 10.91 -14.42 1.62
CA HIS A 34 10.98 -13.72 2.90
C HIS A 34 10.03 -14.35 3.92
N ASP A 35 10.37 -14.24 5.20
CA ASP A 35 9.50 -14.62 6.31
C ASP A 35 8.56 -13.45 6.63
N VAL A 36 7.27 -13.60 6.34
CA VAL A 36 6.32 -12.49 6.37
C VAL A 36 5.28 -12.68 7.47
N THR A 37 5.18 -11.68 8.34
CA THR A 37 4.05 -11.50 9.25
C THR A 37 3.18 -10.36 8.76
N LEU A 38 1.92 -10.65 8.45
CA LEU A 38 0.91 -9.66 8.08
C LEU A 38 0.03 -9.35 9.29
N CYS A 39 0.16 -8.17 9.84
CA CYS A 39 -0.66 -7.66 10.93
C CYS A 39 -1.76 -6.74 10.38
N VAL A 40 -3.02 -7.16 10.45
CA VAL A 40 -4.17 -6.34 10.07
C VAL A 40 -4.66 -5.57 11.29
N VAL A 41 -4.91 -4.27 11.12
CA VAL A 41 -5.42 -3.43 12.21
C VAL A 41 -6.87 -3.75 12.54
N GLY A 42 -7.16 -3.94 13.83
CA GLY A 42 -8.47 -4.30 14.36
C GLY A 42 -8.54 -5.74 14.84
N GLU A 43 -9.74 -6.31 14.82
CA GLU A 43 -10.01 -7.65 15.28
C GLU A 43 -10.42 -8.58 14.12
N GLU A 44 -10.02 -9.85 14.20
CA GLU A 44 -10.35 -10.86 13.18
C GLU A 44 -11.86 -11.03 12.98
N THR A 45 -12.64 -10.81 14.02
CA THR A 45 -14.11 -10.96 14.02
C THR A 45 -14.87 -9.77 13.44
N ASP A 46 -14.17 -8.69 13.09
CA ASP A 46 -14.80 -7.52 12.51
C ASP A 46 -15.50 -7.86 11.18
N LYS A 47 -16.70 -7.28 10.95
CA LYS A 47 -17.45 -7.46 9.70
C LYS A 47 -16.66 -7.13 8.44
N LYS A 48 -15.66 -6.27 8.55
CA LYS A 48 -14.77 -5.91 7.44
C LYS A 48 -13.95 -7.11 6.96
N MET A 49 -13.60 -8.04 7.86
CA MET A 49 -12.81 -9.23 7.54
C MET A 49 -13.59 -10.26 6.70
N GLN A 50 -14.92 -10.07 6.55
CA GLN A 50 -15.75 -10.89 5.66
C GLN A 50 -15.75 -10.41 4.20
N LYS A 51 -14.84 -9.50 3.84
CA LYS A 51 -14.71 -8.94 2.49
C LYS A 51 -13.29 -9.14 1.96
N ALA A 52 -13.16 -9.04 0.64
CA ALA A 52 -11.84 -8.96 0.00
C ALA A 52 -11.02 -7.77 0.59
N PRO A 53 -9.70 -7.92 0.71
CA PRO A 53 -8.89 -9.09 0.40
C PRO A 53 -8.80 -10.13 1.53
N PHE A 54 -9.40 -9.87 2.71
CA PHE A 54 -9.24 -10.70 3.91
C PHE A 54 -9.73 -12.14 3.71
N THR A 55 -10.81 -12.31 2.94
CA THR A 55 -11.37 -13.64 2.62
C THR A 55 -10.45 -14.51 1.74
N TYR A 56 -9.37 -13.93 1.22
CA TYR A 56 -8.40 -14.65 0.37
C TYR A 56 -7.18 -15.16 1.15
N PHE A 57 -7.02 -14.77 2.41
CA PHE A 57 -5.81 -15.06 3.19
C PHE A 57 -5.52 -16.56 3.30
N ASP A 58 -6.54 -17.36 3.60
CA ASP A 58 -6.36 -18.82 3.73
C ASP A 58 -5.95 -19.48 2.41
N ALA A 59 -6.50 -19.02 1.29
CA ALA A 59 -6.24 -19.60 -0.02
C ALA A 59 -4.93 -19.11 -0.64
N ASP A 60 -4.58 -17.83 -0.43
CA ASP A 60 -3.49 -17.18 -1.15
C ASP A 60 -2.23 -16.94 -0.31
N LEU A 61 -2.36 -16.64 0.97
CA LEU A 61 -1.21 -16.28 1.83
C LEU A 61 -0.72 -17.45 2.68
N LYS A 62 -1.62 -18.21 3.27
CA LYS A 62 -1.28 -19.33 4.14
C LYS A 62 -0.43 -20.41 3.46
N PRO A 63 -0.70 -20.82 2.19
CA PRO A 63 0.15 -21.79 1.49
C PRO A 63 1.57 -21.28 1.21
N LEU A 64 1.78 -19.95 1.22
CA LEU A 64 3.09 -19.32 1.08
C LEU A 64 3.84 -19.19 2.41
N GLY A 65 3.23 -19.58 3.53
CA GLY A 65 3.82 -19.49 4.86
C GLY A 65 3.69 -18.12 5.52
N VAL A 66 2.82 -17.23 5.02
CA VAL A 66 2.57 -15.94 5.66
C VAL A 66 1.85 -16.15 6.99
N THR A 67 2.42 -15.61 8.06
CA THR A 67 1.75 -15.54 9.37
C THR A 67 0.79 -14.35 9.37
N THR A 68 -0.50 -14.60 9.62
CA THR A 68 -1.50 -13.53 9.74
C THR A 68 -1.89 -13.32 11.18
N MET A 69 -2.04 -12.04 11.58
CA MET A 69 -2.48 -11.65 12.91
C MET A 69 -3.30 -10.36 12.87
N TRP A 70 -3.97 -10.05 13.98
CA TRP A 70 -4.77 -8.83 14.15
C TRP A 70 -4.32 -8.08 15.40
N SER A 71 -4.09 -6.78 15.26
CA SER A 71 -3.65 -5.93 16.37
C SER A 71 -3.87 -4.46 16.06
N ASN A 72 -4.10 -3.65 17.08
CA ASN A 72 -3.91 -2.21 16.95
C ASN A 72 -2.42 -1.86 16.99
N PRO A 73 -1.98 -0.76 16.35
CA PRO A 73 -0.58 -0.33 16.37
C PRO A 73 0.03 -0.22 17.77
N ALA A 74 -0.72 0.32 18.73
CA ALA A 74 -0.27 0.46 20.12
C ALA A 74 -0.02 -0.87 20.85
N ASP A 75 -0.63 -1.96 20.38
CA ASP A 75 -0.56 -3.28 21.02
C ASP A 75 0.51 -4.19 20.40
N LEU A 76 1.20 -3.75 19.34
CA LEU A 76 2.19 -4.56 18.62
C LEU A 76 3.27 -5.12 19.56
N LYS A 77 3.79 -4.28 20.45
CA LYS A 77 4.81 -4.67 21.42
C LYS A 77 4.33 -5.79 22.35
N SER A 78 3.11 -5.72 22.83
CA SER A 78 2.54 -6.74 23.72
C SER A 78 2.24 -8.04 23.00
N LYS A 79 1.78 -7.99 21.75
CA LYS A 79 1.39 -9.16 20.95
C LYS A 79 2.58 -9.86 20.29
N LEU A 80 3.59 -9.11 19.85
CA LEU A 80 4.77 -9.63 19.16
C LEU A 80 5.99 -9.84 20.08
N GLY A 81 5.90 -9.43 21.30
CA GLY A 81 6.78 -9.67 22.46
C GLY A 81 8.19 -10.19 22.17
N GLY A 82 9.15 -9.35 21.80
CA GLY A 82 10.54 -9.75 21.57
C GLY A 82 10.83 -10.31 20.17
N ALA A 83 9.82 -10.43 19.29
CA ALA A 83 10.04 -10.76 17.88
C ALA A 83 10.99 -9.75 17.21
N LYS A 84 11.82 -10.24 16.31
CA LYS A 84 12.76 -9.42 15.53
C LYS A 84 12.32 -9.39 14.09
N PHE A 85 12.45 -8.20 13.50
CA PHE A 85 12.14 -7.98 12.09
C PHE A 85 13.28 -7.19 11.44
N ASP A 86 13.73 -7.62 10.28
CA ASP A 86 14.70 -6.86 9.48
C ASP A 86 14.04 -5.64 8.84
N ILE A 87 12.77 -5.77 8.49
CA ILE A 87 11.99 -4.76 7.76
C ILE A 87 10.60 -4.64 8.38
N VAL A 88 10.15 -3.40 8.56
CA VAL A 88 8.75 -3.11 8.91
C VAL A 88 8.15 -2.22 7.82
N CYS A 89 7.00 -2.61 7.30
CA CYS A 89 6.23 -1.82 6.35
C CYS A 89 4.92 -1.37 7.00
N ASP A 90 4.68 -0.06 7.05
CA ASP A 90 3.40 0.51 7.45
C ASP A 90 2.55 0.87 6.24
N ASN A 91 1.42 0.19 6.11
CA ASN A 91 0.32 0.48 5.18
C ASN A 91 -0.98 0.73 5.96
N ASN A 92 -0.89 1.24 7.17
CA ASN A 92 -2.07 1.47 8.00
C ASN A 92 -2.36 2.95 8.21
N GLY A 93 -1.33 3.74 8.55
CA GLY A 93 -1.52 5.06 9.09
C GLY A 93 -1.32 6.18 8.07
N LYS A 94 -1.97 7.32 8.36
CA LYS A 94 -1.79 8.57 7.63
C LYS A 94 -1.36 9.72 8.53
N ASP A 95 -1.12 9.45 9.81
CA ASP A 95 -0.76 10.41 10.85
C ASP A 95 0.13 9.75 11.92
N LEU A 96 0.76 10.56 12.76
CA LEU A 96 1.68 10.08 13.78
C LEU A 96 1.01 9.25 14.89
N GLU A 97 -0.28 9.45 15.12
CA GLU A 97 -1.01 8.67 16.12
C GLU A 97 -1.02 7.18 15.74
N ASN A 98 -1.17 6.90 14.46
CA ASN A 98 -1.22 5.52 13.94
C ASN A 98 0.15 4.96 13.56
N VAL A 99 1.02 5.77 12.93
CA VAL A 99 2.33 5.29 12.44
C VAL A 99 3.41 5.34 13.52
N GLY A 100 3.36 6.31 14.45
CA GLY A 100 4.34 6.44 15.52
C GLY A 100 4.58 5.16 16.30
N PRO A 101 3.54 4.50 16.85
CA PRO A 101 3.69 3.23 17.56
C PRO A 101 4.30 2.11 16.71
N VAL A 102 3.99 2.06 15.40
CA VAL A 102 4.59 1.07 14.48
C VAL A 102 6.08 1.34 14.29
N ALA A 103 6.45 2.61 14.10
CA ALA A 103 7.84 3.00 13.90
C ALA A 103 8.70 2.80 15.16
N GLU A 104 8.15 3.10 16.34
CA GLU A 104 8.80 2.84 17.63
C GLU A 104 8.99 1.32 17.83
N PHE A 105 7.96 0.52 17.58
CA PHE A 105 8.07 -0.92 17.61
C PHE A 105 9.14 -1.44 16.63
N ALA A 106 9.20 -0.89 15.41
CA ALA A 106 10.21 -1.28 14.42
C ALA A 106 11.64 -1.07 14.94
N LYS A 107 11.91 0.06 15.61
CA LYS A 107 13.20 0.34 16.24
C LYS A 107 13.52 -0.67 17.35
N GLU A 108 12.58 -0.98 18.21
CA GLU A 108 12.73 -1.96 19.30
C GLU A 108 12.93 -3.39 18.77
N ALA A 109 12.22 -3.74 17.69
CA ALA A 109 12.36 -5.02 17.00
C ALA A 109 13.70 -5.18 16.25
N GLY A 110 14.47 -4.09 16.10
CA GLY A 110 15.77 -4.07 15.45
C GLY A 110 15.69 -3.95 13.93
N ALA A 111 14.58 -3.43 13.40
CA ALA A 111 14.42 -3.24 11.97
C ALA A 111 15.49 -2.29 11.40
N GLU A 112 16.11 -2.72 10.30
CA GLU A 112 17.11 -1.94 9.57
C GLU A 112 16.48 -1.04 8.52
N GLN A 113 15.35 -1.47 7.91
CA GLN A 113 14.58 -0.69 6.94
C GLN A 113 13.16 -0.46 7.43
N PHE A 114 12.62 0.70 7.09
CA PHE A 114 11.21 1.03 7.30
C PHE A 114 10.58 1.46 5.98
N PHE A 115 9.51 0.81 5.57
CA PHE A 115 8.73 1.17 4.38
C PHE A 115 7.43 1.83 4.80
N PHE A 116 7.12 2.96 4.20
CA PHE A 116 5.90 3.70 4.48
C PHE A 116 5.06 3.86 3.21
N VAL A 117 3.84 3.35 3.25
CA VAL A 117 2.87 3.61 2.18
C VAL A 117 2.18 4.94 2.47
N SER A 118 2.71 5.96 1.84
CA SER A 118 2.24 7.33 1.88
C SER A 118 1.12 7.57 0.86
N SER A 119 1.03 8.76 0.31
CA SER A 119 0.01 9.12 -0.70
C SER A 119 0.48 10.26 -1.58
N ALA A 120 0.29 10.16 -2.89
CA ALA A 120 0.49 11.29 -3.80
C ALA A 120 -0.56 12.41 -3.61
N GLY A 121 -1.64 12.15 -2.87
CA GLY A 121 -2.63 13.18 -2.49
C GLY A 121 -2.08 14.31 -1.61
N ILE A 122 -0.84 14.19 -1.12
CA ILE A 122 -0.18 15.25 -0.33
C ILE A 122 0.40 16.37 -1.18
N TYR A 123 0.61 16.19 -2.48
CA TYR A 123 1.14 17.25 -3.34
C TYR A 123 0.23 18.48 -3.36
N LYS A 124 0.84 19.65 -3.43
CA LYS A 124 0.13 20.90 -3.74
C LYS A 124 -0.24 20.89 -5.23
N PRO A 125 -1.35 21.54 -5.63
CA PRO A 125 -1.66 21.68 -7.04
C PRO A 125 -0.49 22.29 -7.82
N THR A 126 -0.20 21.76 -9.01
CA THR A 126 0.85 22.28 -9.89
C THR A 126 0.25 22.68 -11.25
N PRO A 127 0.71 23.78 -11.87
CA PRO A 127 0.36 24.10 -13.25
C PRO A 127 1.08 23.23 -14.29
N THR A 128 2.09 22.46 -13.86
CA THR A 128 2.98 21.66 -14.72
C THR A 128 2.95 20.18 -14.34
N PRO A 129 1.84 19.47 -14.60
CA PRO A 129 1.79 18.01 -14.37
C PRO A 129 2.69 17.27 -15.39
N PRO A 130 3.13 16.05 -15.06
CA PRO A 130 2.86 15.30 -13.84
C PRO A 130 3.71 15.78 -12.64
N HIS A 131 3.27 15.45 -11.42
CA HIS A 131 4.09 15.64 -10.24
C HIS A 131 5.33 14.74 -10.24
N VAL A 132 6.44 15.29 -9.76
CA VAL A 132 7.68 14.56 -9.45
C VAL A 132 7.94 14.56 -7.95
N GLU A 133 8.81 13.68 -7.47
CA GLU A 133 9.03 13.43 -6.03
C GLU A 133 9.49 14.68 -5.25
N GLY A 134 10.23 15.58 -5.91
CA GLY A 134 10.69 16.86 -5.34
C GLY A 134 9.65 17.98 -5.30
N ASP A 135 8.45 17.77 -5.84
CA ASP A 135 7.41 18.81 -5.87
C ASP A 135 6.91 19.15 -4.46
N ALA A 136 6.41 20.40 -4.34
CA ALA A 136 5.90 20.92 -3.07
C ALA A 136 4.71 20.11 -2.55
N VAL A 137 4.79 19.72 -1.28
CA VAL A 137 3.73 19.01 -0.56
C VAL A 137 2.97 19.95 0.39
N LYS A 138 1.79 19.54 0.78
CA LYS A 138 1.02 20.15 1.88
C LYS A 138 1.69 19.73 3.20
N GLU A 139 2.55 20.57 3.75
CA GLU A 139 3.38 20.25 4.91
C GLU A 139 2.61 19.79 6.16
N THR A 140 1.35 20.23 6.29
CA THR A 140 0.45 19.84 7.37
C THR A 140 -0.37 18.58 7.07
N ALA A 141 -0.24 18.00 5.87
CA ALA A 141 -0.90 16.73 5.58
C ALA A 141 -0.27 15.61 6.42
N GLY A 142 -1.11 14.77 7.02
CA GLY A 142 -0.64 13.75 7.94
C GLY A 142 0.48 12.88 7.37
N HIS A 143 0.35 12.39 6.14
CA HIS A 143 1.42 11.61 5.50
C HIS A 143 2.74 12.39 5.36
N ALA A 144 2.70 13.70 5.05
CA ALA A 144 3.92 14.51 4.95
C ALA A 144 4.60 14.69 6.31
N VAL A 145 3.82 14.85 7.37
CA VAL A 145 4.33 14.90 8.76
C VAL A 145 4.98 13.57 9.14
N VAL A 146 4.35 12.46 8.77
CA VAL A 146 4.88 11.10 9.01
C VAL A 146 6.18 10.87 8.24
N GLU A 147 6.23 11.19 6.95
CA GLU A 147 7.46 11.06 6.15
C GLU A 147 8.64 11.77 6.82
N LYS A 148 8.45 13.02 7.24
CA LYS A 148 9.47 13.78 7.94
C LYS A 148 9.91 13.12 9.26
N HIS A 149 8.96 12.68 10.07
CA HIS A 149 9.25 11.99 11.33
C HIS A 149 10.07 10.70 11.11
N LEU A 150 9.70 9.90 10.12
CA LEU A 150 10.39 8.63 9.81
C LEU A 150 11.84 8.83 9.34
N VAL A 151 12.12 9.91 8.60
CA VAL A 151 13.49 10.30 8.23
C VAL A 151 14.31 10.60 9.48
N ASP A 152 13.73 11.34 10.44
CA ASP A 152 14.40 11.69 11.69
C ASP A 152 14.68 10.47 12.60
N MET A 153 13.94 9.37 12.44
CA MET A 153 14.16 8.13 13.20
C MET A 153 15.44 7.38 12.80
N LYS A 154 16.00 7.62 11.64
CA LYS A 154 17.30 7.09 11.15
C LYS A 154 17.42 5.57 11.29
N PHE A 155 16.65 4.83 10.51
CA PHE A 155 16.85 3.40 10.33
C PHE A 155 18.20 3.15 9.63
N THR A 156 18.93 2.11 9.97
CA THR A 156 20.32 1.90 9.50
C THR A 156 20.44 1.76 7.99
N LYS A 157 19.47 1.08 7.37
CA LYS A 157 19.33 0.99 5.91
C LYS A 157 18.27 1.96 5.35
N GLY A 158 17.81 2.90 6.18
CA GLY A 158 16.93 4.01 5.82
C GLY A 158 15.44 3.69 5.88
N MET A 159 14.64 4.73 5.61
CA MET A 159 13.22 4.64 5.34
C MET A 159 12.98 4.83 3.84
N THR A 160 11.91 4.25 3.33
CA THR A 160 11.48 4.48 1.94
C THR A 160 9.99 4.80 1.95
N SER A 161 9.61 5.90 1.30
CA SER A 161 8.22 6.32 1.18
C SER A 161 7.69 6.04 -0.22
N PHE A 162 6.52 5.41 -0.29
CA PHE A 162 5.82 5.09 -1.54
C PHE A 162 4.54 5.90 -1.61
N ARG A 163 4.37 6.70 -2.66
CA ARG A 163 3.22 7.59 -2.87
C ARG A 163 2.33 7.07 -3.99
N PRO A 164 1.41 6.12 -3.71
CA PRO A 164 0.44 5.67 -4.70
C PRO A 164 -0.67 6.71 -4.93
N GLN A 165 -1.40 6.50 -6.01
CA GLN A 165 -2.65 7.19 -6.36
C GLN A 165 -3.86 6.26 -6.15
N TYR A 166 -4.93 6.43 -6.93
CA TYR A 166 -6.11 5.56 -6.89
C TYR A 166 -5.73 4.11 -7.12
N LEU A 167 -6.06 3.27 -6.16
CA LEU A 167 -5.72 1.85 -6.21
C LEU A 167 -6.73 1.08 -7.04
N THR A 168 -6.21 0.21 -7.88
CA THR A 168 -6.95 -0.74 -8.71
C THR A 168 -6.43 -2.16 -8.49
N GLY A 169 -7.15 -3.14 -8.98
CA GLY A 169 -6.68 -4.53 -9.00
C GLY A 169 -7.49 -5.48 -8.11
N TYR A 170 -7.29 -6.76 -8.40
CA TYR A 170 -8.00 -7.87 -7.73
C TYR A 170 -7.86 -7.82 -6.20
N GLY A 171 -8.99 -7.98 -5.53
CA GLY A 171 -9.08 -7.92 -4.07
C GLY A 171 -9.39 -6.53 -3.52
N SER A 172 -9.54 -5.51 -4.37
CA SER A 172 -10.06 -4.22 -3.93
C SER A 172 -11.48 -4.36 -3.42
N ASN A 173 -11.82 -3.61 -2.38
CA ASN A 173 -13.18 -3.49 -1.88
C ASN A 173 -13.70 -2.05 -1.98
N LYS A 174 -13.06 -1.22 -2.80
CA LYS A 174 -13.47 0.15 -3.10
C LYS A 174 -13.75 0.30 -4.57
N ASP A 175 -14.81 1.05 -4.85
CA ASP A 175 -15.20 1.38 -6.21
C ASP A 175 -14.14 2.28 -6.88
N CYS A 176 -13.40 1.71 -7.79
CA CYS A 176 -12.55 2.40 -8.73
C CYS A 176 -12.92 1.89 -10.13
N GLU A 177 -12.21 0.91 -10.65
CA GLU A 177 -12.56 0.20 -11.88
C GLU A 177 -13.83 -0.65 -11.75
N GLU A 178 -14.13 -1.15 -10.53
CA GLU A 178 -15.34 -1.95 -10.25
C GLU A 178 -16.63 -1.20 -10.60
N TYR A 179 -16.66 0.12 -10.43
CA TYR A 179 -17.78 0.95 -10.85
C TYR A 179 -18.12 0.74 -12.32
N PHE A 180 -17.11 0.73 -13.18
CA PHE A 180 -17.29 0.54 -14.63
C PHE A 180 -17.71 -0.89 -14.94
N PHE A 181 -17.01 -1.88 -14.39
CA PHE A 181 -17.32 -3.30 -14.59
C PHE A 181 -18.75 -3.64 -14.16
N ASP A 182 -19.18 -3.20 -12.97
CA ASP A 182 -20.53 -3.47 -12.47
C ASP A 182 -21.61 -2.90 -13.38
N ARG A 183 -21.45 -1.65 -13.82
CA ARG A 183 -22.44 -1.01 -14.70
C ARG A 183 -22.47 -1.63 -16.09
N ILE A 184 -21.32 -1.97 -16.65
CA ILE A 184 -21.23 -2.66 -17.95
C ILE A 184 -21.91 -4.02 -17.87
N GLN A 185 -21.61 -4.80 -16.83
CA GLN A 185 -22.21 -6.12 -16.62
C GLN A 185 -23.72 -6.07 -16.54
N ARG A 186 -24.26 -5.06 -15.84
CA ARG A 186 -25.70 -4.86 -15.64
C ARG A 186 -26.39 -4.11 -16.77
N GLY A 187 -25.68 -3.72 -17.82
CA GLY A 187 -26.21 -2.92 -18.91
C GLY A 187 -26.71 -1.53 -18.46
N LYS A 188 -26.11 -0.94 -17.42
CA LYS A 188 -26.49 0.36 -16.88
C LYS A 188 -25.66 1.48 -17.51
N PRO A 189 -26.22 2.68 -17.66
CA PRO A 189 -25.46 3.84 -18.13
C PRO A 189 -24.25 4.13 -17.23
N ILE A 190 -23.10 4.43 -17.82
CA ILE A 190 -21.92 4.91 -17.10
C ILE A 190 -22.00 6.43 -17.03
N VAL A 191 -22.03 6.96 -15.81
CA VAL A 191 -22.00 8.41 -15.59
C VAL A 191 -20.54 8.84 -15.47
N ILE A 192 -20.12 9.71 -16.38
CA ILE A 192 -18.77 10.27 -16.42
C ILE A 192 -18.88 11.80 -16.21
N PRO A 193 -18.15 12.39 -15.26
CA PRO A 193 -18.17 13.83 -15.02
C PRO A 193 -17.61 14.62 -16.20
N GLY A 194 -18.27 15.73 -16.55
CA GLY A 194 -17.82 16.63 -17.61
C GLY A 194 -17.68 15.94 -18.96
N SER A 195 -16.57 16.21 -19.67
CA SER A 195 -16.25 15.58 -20.95
C SER A 195 -15.71 14.16 -20.82
N GLY A 196 -15.27 13.78 -19.62
CA GLY A 196 -14.58 12.51 -19.37
C GLY A 196 -13.11 12.50 -19.75
N ASP A 197 -12.56 13.65 -20.13
CA ASP A 197 -11.16 13.80 -20.57
C ASP A 197 -10.19 14.06 -19.41
N GLN A 198 -10.71 14.13 -18.17
CA GLN A 198 -9.87 14.27 -16.99
C GLN A 198 -8.96 13.04 -16.86
N PHE A 199 -7.66 13.31 -16.72
CA PHE A 199 -6.68 12.29 -16.44
C PHE A 199 -6.83 11.77 -15.02
N ALA A 200 -6.79 10.45 -14.88
CA ALA A 200 -6.62 9.75 -13.63
C ALA A 200 -5.32 8.95 -13.67
N SER A 201 -4.46 9.14 -12.68
CA SER A 201 -3.34 8.25 -12.43
C SER A 201 -3.83 7.14 -11.52
N VAL A 202 -3.52 5.91 -11.85
CA VAL A 202 -3.90 4.74 -11.05
C VAL A 202 -2.66 3.96 -10.62
N SER A 203 -2.77 3.24 -9.52
CA SER A 203 -1.74 2.34 -9.01
C SER A 203 -2.35 0.95 -8.92
N HIS A 204 -1.86 0.00 -9.71
CA HIS A 204 -2.29 -1.38 -9.56
C HIS A 204 -1.65 -1.98 -8.31
N ALA A 205 -2.44 -2.60 -7.45
CA ALA A 205 -1.99 -3.04 -6.12
C ALA A 205 -0.85 -4.07 -6.18
N GLU A 206 -0.87 -4.97 -7.17
CA GLU A 206 0.20 -5.97 -7.38
C GLU A 206 1.50 -5.31 -7.89
N ASP A 207 1.39 -4.34 -8.81
CA ASP A 207 2.56 -3.59 -9.31
C ASP A 207 3.18 -2.77 -8.18
N LEU A 208 2.36 -2.11 -7.37
CA LEU A 208 2.81 -1.37 -6.18
C LEU A 208 3.53 -2.30 -5.20
N ALA A 209 2.97 -3.49 -4.93
CA ALA A 209 3.61 -4.48 -4.08
C ALA A 209 4.99 -4.90 -4.62
N THR A 210 5.10 -5.08 -5.94
CA THR A 210 6.36 -5.40 -6.61
C THR A 210 7.37 -4.25 -6.48
N MET A 211 6.93 -3.00 -6.63
CA MET A 211 7.79 -1.81 -6.42
C MET A 211 8.30 -1.76 -4.98
N ILE A 212 7.42 -1.93 -3.98
CA ILE A 212 7.80 -1.94 -2.56
C ILE A 212 8.80 -3.09 -2.30
N ALA A 213 8.52 -4.29 -2.78
CA ALA A 213 9.39 -5.45 -2.59
C ALA A 213 10.78 -5.25 -3.23
N SER A 214 10.88 -4.49 -4.33
CA SER A 214 12.17 -4.18 -4.98
C SER A 214 13.08 -3.27 -4.16
N ALA A 215 12.55 -2.61 -3.12
CA ALA A 215 13.32 -1.79 -2.20
C ALA A 215 13.99 -2.60 -1.07
N VAL A 216 13.66 -3.89 -0.93
CA VAL A 216 14.28 -4.75 0.08
C VAL A 216 15.79 -4.86 -0.17
N ASP A 217 16.58 -4.47 0.83
CA ASP A 217 18.05 -4.41 0.78
C ASP A 217 18.62 -3.61 -0.41
N ASN A 218 17.84 -2.72 -0.98
CA ASN A 218 18.26 -1.87 -2.10
C ASN A 218 18.80 -0.54 -1.58
N ALA A 219 20.11 -0.34 -1.68
CA ALA A 219 20.76 0.89 -1.23
C ALA A 219 20.26 2.15 -1.96
N ASN A 220 19.75 2.02 -3.19
CA ASN A 220 19.19 3.15 -3.95
C ASN A 220 17.80 3.57 -3.46
N ALA A 221 17.17 2.78 -2.59
CA ALA A 221 15.88 3.11 -1.99
C ALA A 221 16.02 3.78 -0.61
N LYS A 222 17.26 3.88 -0.10
CA LYS A 222 17.52 4.43 1.23
C LYS A 222 17.17 5.90 1.30
N ASP A 223 16.26 6.25 2.21
CA ASP A 223 15.79 7.60 2.49
C ASP A 223 15.16 8.30 1.26
N GLU A 224 14.64 7.49 0.32
CA GLU A 224 14.05 7.95 -0.92
C GLU A 224 12.51 7.93 -0.88
N ILE A 225 11.93 8.71 -1.78
CA ILE A 225 10.48 8.80 -2.02
C ILE A 225 10.21 8.39 -3.47
N PHE A 226 9.19 7.58 -3.68
CA PHE A 226 8.79 7.13 -5.02
C PHE A 226 7.31 7.42 -5.29
N ASN A 227 7.02 8.05 -6.42
CA ASN A 227 5.67 8.12 -6.96
C ASN A 227 5.31 6.78 -7.61
N CYS A 228 4.32 6.11 -7.04
CA CYS A 228 3.95 4.75 -7.43
C CYS A 228 2.67 4.76 -8.26
N VAL A 229 2.79 5.10 -9.52
CA VAL A 229 1.67 5.21 -10.46
C VAL A 229 2.00 4.52 -11.78
N THR A 230 0.97 4.21 -12.56
CA THR A 230 1.18 3.70 -13.93
C THR A 230 1.90 4.75 -14.78
N GLN A 231 2.79 4.29 -15.65
CA GLN A 231 3.54 5.17 -16.55
C GLN A 231 2.63 5.97 -17.50
N LYS A 232 1.48 5.39 -17.86
CA LYS A 232 0.49 6.03 -18.73
C LYS A 232 -0.77 6.31 -17.92
N GLY A 233 -1.13 7.58 -17.79
CA GLY A 233 -2.43 7.96 -17.24
C GLY A 233 -3.57 7.51 -18.15
N VAL A 234 -4.76 7.36 -17.59
CA VAL A 234 -5.99 7.05 -18.30
C VAL A 234 -7.01 8.15 -18.05
N THR A 235 -7.81 8.50 -19.05
CA THR A 235 -8.96 9.40 -18.84
C THR A 235 -10.11 8.61 -18.22
N LEU A 236 -11.07 9.30 -17.60
CA LEU A 236 -12.28 8.62 -17.09
C LEU A 236 -13.06 7.92 -18.20
N ARG A 237 -13.13 8.54 -19.39
CA ARG A 237 -13.70 7.91 -20.60
C ARG A 237 -12.89 6.69 -21.01
N GLY A 238 -11.56 6.82 -21.10
CA GLY A 238 -10.66 5.72 -21.44
C GLY A 238 -10.76 4.55 -20.46
N MET A 239 -10.96 4.81 -19.17
CA MET A 239 -11.17 3.75 -18.18
C MET A 239 -12.46 2.96 -18.48
N ALA A 240 -13.56 3.65 -18.80
CA ALA A 240 -14.81 3.01 -19.21
C ALA A 240 -14.61 2.14 -20.46
N GLU A 241 -13.91 2.66 -21.47
CA GLU A 241 -13.63 1.96 -22.74
C GLU A 241 -12.75 0.72 -22.54
N VAL A 242 -11.69 0.84 -21.70
CA VAL A 242 -10.81 -0.29 -21.38
C VAL A 242 -11.57 -1.38 -20.62
N CYS A 243 -12.41 -1.00 -19.64
CA CYS A 243 -13.24 -1.96 -18.91
C CYS A 243 -14.25 -2.65 -19.84
N ALA A 244 -14.91 -1.89 -20.76
CA ALA A 244 -15.83 -2.46 -21.73
C ALA A 244 -15.12 -3.45 -22.65
N LYS A 245 -13.96 -3.09 -23.19
CA LYS A 245 -13.15 -3.95 -24.04
C LYS A 245 -12.73 -5.24 -23.31
N ALA A 246 -12.33 -5.13 -22.04
CA ALA A 246 -11.96 -6.30 -21.23
C ALA A 246 -13.13 -7.26 -21.02
N MET A 247 -14.37 -6.75 -21.04
CA MET A 247 -15.60 -7.55 -20.93
C MET A 247 -16.19 -7.98 -22.29
N GLY A 248 -15.52 -7.71 -23.41
CA GLY A 248 -16.01 -8.03 -24.75
C GLY A 248 -17.22 -7.17 -25.19
N LYS A 249 -17.33 -5.95 -24.68
CA LYS A 249 -18.42 -4.98 -24.96
C LYS A 249 -17.91 -3.80 -25.76
#